data_6fa57b2414da39386be42bccfda7a95b
#
_entry.id   6fa57b2414da39386be42bccfda7a95b
#
_cell.length_a   1.000
_cell.length_b   1.000
_cell.length_c   1.000
_cell.angle_alpha   90.00
_cell.angle_beta   90.00
_cell.angle_gamma   90.00
#
_symmetry.space_group_name_H-M   'P 1'
#
loop_
_entity.id
_entity.type
_entity.pdbx_description
1 polymer ?
#
loop_
_entity_poly.entity_id
_entity_poly.type
_entity_poly.pdbx_seq_one_letter_code
_entity_poly.pdbx_strand_id
1 'polypeptide(L)'
;MDRRTFSATLAGAACARTIWGQPIPQKLVPWIYMIYPLEQWLDNFRQTFDAWADGGVRGIVIGPLRFWDGPPTFDFTYARAGAKLGTFAPDPQVYKYYGLDPPVAVPRDPEKEKKLAALLDNAASRGWEIMLFGPGYTGVRKSFEQDPFGALSLASGVRDTMRAFPQAHGVIVDGAGEQHYELDFHHGGELFEIRDHQKPVFKSAGMDVERMERGITRLRDRFHHLTPSLVRYHTAGGLMGGLALFDVDEDALYWLHMRQEVTLRSMAAIRKQIDLLDRKTKLGTIPRAATFSVLTAQDYEKTHVYFDYLFPKHYFWHRGFDGMYGTIARWVRKIGEWNPSLEERDCFAVVKAWFGIELPKVHSLADMEQGFPEEFFSKVVFSETRRALDAVGDPNKVIAWVSTGRNPHAGDPMPAHDLHRILTESHRAGLKRFVFHPDVNLGAAEWSVISGLCGKPWKEDPKGYWPPDTPKPDTWNGGRRPN
;
A
#
# COMPACT_ATOMS: atom_id res chain seq x y z
N MET A 1 -39.12 -24.23 -43.57
CA MET A 1 -38.63 -23.55 -42.34
C MET A 1 -37.70 -24.47 -41.60
N ASP A 2 -36.45 -24.19 -41.69
CA ASP A 2 -35.34 -25.11 -41.41
C ASP A 2 -34.95 -25.06 -39.94
N ARG A 3 -34.93 -26.24 -39.30
CA ARG A 3 -34.40 -26.41 -37.94
C ARG A 3 -32.87 -26.50 -38.05
N ARG A 4 -32.17 -25.40 -37.87
CA ARG A 4 -30.71 -25.41 -37.70
C ARG A 4 -30.35 -25.22 -36.23
N THR A 5 -30.05 -26.34 -35.62
CA THR A 5 -28.91 -26.64 -34.74
C THR A 5 -28.38 -25.47 -33.91
N PHE A 6 -28.76 -25.45 -32.64
CA PHE A 6 -28.07 -24.74 -31.57
C PHE A 6 -27.06 -25.74 -30.95
N SER A 7 -25.86 -25.78 -31.51
CA SER A 7 -24.70 -26.41 -30.93
C SER A 7 -23.79 -25.28 -30.45
N ALA A 8 -24.11 -24.65 -29.30
CA ALA A 8 -23.21 -23.74 -28.63
C ALA A 8 -22.36 -24.54 -27.65
N THR A 9 -21.19 -24.60 -28.02
CA THR A 9 -19.93 -25.07 -27.43
C THR A 9 -19.87 -24.95 -25.92
N LEU A 10 -19.92 -26.09 -25.22
CA LEU A 10 -19.48 -26.33 -23.86
C LEU A 10 -17.93 -26.37 -23.81
N ALA A 11 -17.28 -25.31 -24.24
CA ALA A 11 -15.81 -25.15 -24.15
C ALA A 11 -15.36 -24.22 -23.02
N GLY A 12 -16.29 -23.58 -22.29
CA GLY A 12 -15.98 -22.64 -21.23
C GLY A 12 -15.84 -23.25 -19.82
N ALA A 13 -16.28 -24.49 -19.61
CA ALA A 13 -16.33 -25.09 -18.27
C ALA A 13 -15.10 -25.96 -17.90
N ALA A 14 -14.18 -26.20 -18.83
CA ALA A 14 -13.02 -27.06 -18.60
C ALA A 14 -11.79 -26.31 -18.04
N CYS A 15 -11.72 -24.97 -18.17
CA CYS A 15 -10.58 -24.20 -17.64
C CYS A 15 -10.63 -23.86 -16.16
N ALA A 16 -11.79 -23.97 -15.50
CA ALA A 16 -11.93 -23.60 -14.09
C ALA A 16 -11.58 -24.73 -13.11
N ARG A 17 -11.38 -25.97 -13.56
CA ARG A 17 -11.14 -27.12 -12.66
C ARG A 17 -9.67 -27.52 -12.49
N THR A 18 -8.73 -26.94 -13.25
CA THR A 18 -7.32 -27.36 -13.21
C THR A 18 -6.43 -26.47 -12.33
N ILE A 19 -6.95 -25.41 -11.72
CA ILE A 19 -6.14 -24.47 -10.92
C ILE A 19 -6.02 -24.87 -9.43
N TRP A 20 -6.91 -25.72 -8.94
CA TRP A 20 -7.04 -26.03 -7.49
C TRP A 20 -6.22 -27.22 -6.99
N GLY A 21 -5.39 -27.84 -7.81
CA GLY A 21 -4.70 -29.08 -7.43
C GLY A 21 -3.24 -29.22 -7.87
N GLN A 22 -2.63 -28.23 -8.46
CA GLN A 22 -1.21 -28.31 -8.81
C GLN A 22 -0.32 -28.01 -7.60
N PRO A 23 0.70 -28.82 -7.32
CA PRO A 23 1.68 -28.48 -6.31
C PRO A 23 2.32 -27.14 -6.67
N ILE A 24 2.41 -26.23 -5.72
CA ILE A 24 3.03 -24.91 -5.89
C ILE A 24 4.55 -25.14 -6.02
N PRO A 25 5.14 -25.11 -7.22
CA PRO A 25 6.52 -25.58 -7.42
C PRO A 25 7.56 -24.51 -7.13
N GLN A 26 7.17 -23.24 -6.92
CA GLN A 26 8.11 -22.15 -6.79
C GLN A 26 8.02 -21.54 -5.41
N LYS A 27 9.17 -21.45 -4.71
CA LYS A 27 9.25 -20.73 -3.43
C LYS A 27 8.87 -19.27 -3.60
N LEU A 28 8.30 -18.68 -2.57
CA LEU A 28 8.09 -17.23 -2.49
C LEU A 28 9.42 -16.48 -2.65
N VAL A 29 9.38 -15.34 -3.32
CA VAL A 29 10.55 -14.48 -3.53
C VAL A 29 10.39 -13.22 -2.68
N PRO A 30 11.14 -13.08 -1.59
CA PRO A 30 11.12 -11.90 -0.76
C PRO A 30 11.91 -10.75 -1.38
N TRP A 31 11.39 -9.56 -1.20
CA TRP A 31 12.11 -8.30 -1.29
C TRP A 31 12.16 -7.69 0.10
N ILE A 32 13.16 -6.88 0.38
CA ILE A 32 13.27 -6.18 1.67
C ILE A 32 13.17 -4.68 1.44
N TYR A 33 12.34 -4.01 2.23
CA TYR A 33 12.34 -2.56 2.29
C TYR A 33 13.43 -2.09 3.24
N MET A 34 14.42 -1.42 2.69
CA MET A 34 15.52 -0.79 3.41
C MET A 34 15.04 0.59 3.90
N ILE A 35 14.38 0.56 5.05
CA ILE A 35 13.92 1.77 5.72
C ILE A 35 15.11 2.60 6.19
N TYR A 36 14.96 3.91 6.25
CA TYR A 36 16.06 4.77 6.73
C TYR A 36 16.10 4.87 8.28
N PRO A 37 17.15 5.43 8.87
CA PRO A 37 18.23 6.18 8.23
C PRO A 37 19.09 5.31 7.31
N LEU A 38 19.46 5.88 6.15
CA LEU A 38 20.29 5.16 5.18
C LEU A 38 21.66 4.79 5.73
N GLU A 39 22.16 5.57 6.67
CA GLU A 39 23.48 5.39 7.29
C GLU A 39 23.66 4.01 7.91
N GLN A 40 22.61 3.43 8.47
CA GLN A 40 22.69 2.11 9.10
C GLN A 40 23.12 1.00 8.13
N TRP A 41 22.90 1.22 6.81
CA TRP A 41 23.18 0.23 5.77
C TRP A 41 24.56 0.34 5.16
N LEU A 42 25.23 1.52 5.28
CA LEU A 42 26.39 1.85 4.45
C LEU A 42 27.64 1.03 4.74
N ASP A 43 27.83 0.60 5.97
CA ASP A 43 29.08 -0.09 6.38
C ASP A 43 28.95 -1.62 6.36
N ASN A 44 27.76 -2.17 6.56
CA ASN A 44 27.55 -3.60 6.76
C ASN A 44 26.72 -4.27 5.68
N PHE A 45 26.38 -3.59 4.58
CA PHE A 45 25.46 -4.11 3.58
C PHE A 45 25.94 -5.43 2.93
N ARG A 46 27.25 -5.66 2.76
CA ARG A 46 27.76 -6.86 2.12
C ARG A 46 27.37 -8.11 2.87
N GLN A 47 27.65 -8.14 4.17
CA GLN A 47 27.30 -9.25 5.04
C GLN A 47 25.77 -9.46 5.09
N THR A 48 25.02 -8.36 5.23
CA THR A 48 23.57 -8.38 5.22
C THR A 48 23.02 -8.94 3.92
N PHE A 49 23.55 -8.50 2.78
CA PHE A 49 23.11 -8.96 1.46
C PHE A 49 23.48 -10.41 1.17
N ASP A 50 24.59 -10.90 1.73
CA ASP A 50 24.96 -12.33 1.65
C ASP A 50 23.92 -13.17 2.40
N ALA A 51 23.57 -12.79 3.63
CA ALA A 51 22.55 -13.46 4.41
C ALA A 51 21.17 -13.40 3.72
N TRP A 52 20.80 -12.26 3.14
CA TRP A 52 19.55 -12.10 2.41
C TRP A 52 19.51 -12.94 1.13
N ALA A 53 20.60 -12.99 0.37
CA ALA A 53 20.70 -13.81 -0.83
C ALA A 53 20.50 -15.30 -0.52
N ASP A 54 21.11 -15.80 0.57
CA ASP A 54 20.92 -17.15 1.10
C ASP A 54 19.46 -17.38 1.51
N GLY A 55 18.85 -16.41 2.17
CA GLY A 55 17.44 -16.43 2.58
C GLY A 55 16.44 -16.28 1.44
N GLY A 56 16.90 -16.13 0.20
CA GLY A 56 16.04 -16.10 -0.99
C GLY A 56 15.70 -14.71 -1.52
N VAL A 57 16.22 -13.64 -0.94
CA VAL A 57 15.94 -12.24 -1.38
C VAL A 57 16.45 -12.02 -2.81
N ARG A 58 15.60 -11.36 -3.62
CA ARG A 58 15.90 -11.04 -5.03
C ARG A 58 15.57 -9.60 -5.41
N GLY A 59 15.23 -8.78 -4.46
CA GLY A 59 14.97 -7.36 -4.69
C GLY A 59 15.02 -6.55 -3.42
N ILE A 60 15.19 -5.26 -3.58
CA ILE A 60 15.15 -4.27 -2.50
C ILE A 60 14.27 -3.10 -2.91
N VAL A 61 13.59 -2.54 -1.92
CA VAL A 61 13.01 -1.21 -1.99
C VAL A 61 13.81 -0.32 -1.06
N ILE A 62 14.31 0.81 -1.53
CA ILE A 62 15.16 1.71 -0.74
C ILE A 62 14.65 3.14 -0.85
N GLY A 63 14.65 3.86 0.26
CA GLY A 63 14.32 5.29 0.29
C GLY A 63 13.34 5.67 1.41
N PRO A 64 13.02 6.96 1.51
CA PRO A 64 13.52 8.07 0.66
C PRO A 64 15.05 8.21 0.68
N LEU A 65 15.63 8.53 -0.48
CA LEU A 65 17.09 8.59 -0.64
C LEU A 65 17.66 9.92 -0.07
N ARG A 66 17.74 10.01 1.24
CA ARG A 66 18.39 11.11 1.93
C ARG A 66 19.12 10.62 3.16
N PHE A 67 20.30 11.15 3.41
CA PHE A 67 21.01 10.91 4.65
C PHE A 67 20.35 11.68 5.79
N TRP A 68 20.41 11.10 6.97
CA TRP A 68 19.87 11.67 8.19
C TRP A 68 21.03 12.13 9.09
N ASP A 69 20.99 13.38 9.56
CA ASP A 69 22.03 13.96 10.43
C ASP A 69 21.59 14.16 11.88
N GLY A 70 20.46 13.60 12.24
CA GLY A 70 19.89 13.64 13.60
C GLY A 70 19.87 12.26 14.27
N PRO A 71 19.34 12.16 15.49
CA PRO A 71 19.15 10.88 16.15
C PRO A 71 18.20 10.00 15.30
N PRO A 72 18.42 8.68 15.29
CA PRO A 72 17.54 7.76 14.59
C PRO A 72 16.11 7.97 15.06
N THR A 73 15.23 8.35 14.17
CA THR A 73 13.80 8.39 14.43
C THR A 73 13.09 7.55 13.40
N PHE A 74 12.06 6.84 13.83
CA PHE A 74 11.25 6.00 12.97
C PHE A 74 9.92 6.66 12.63
N ASP A 75 9.80 7.97 12.88
CA ASP A 75 8.61 8.73 12.49
C ASP A 75 8.66 9.03 10.99
N PHE A 76 7.72 8.47 10.25
CA PHE A 76 7.56 8.68 8.82
C PHE A 76 7.39 10.14 8.43
N THR A 77 6.93 10.99 9.34
CA THR A 77 6.82 12.43 9.11
C THR A 77 8.20 13.08 8.99
N TYR A 78 9.20 12.56 9.68
CA TYR A 78 10.57 13.03 9.57
C TYR A 78 11.20 12.73 8.21
N ALA A 79 10.81 11.66 7.56
CA ALA A 79 11.22 11.36 6.20
C ALA A 79 10.88 12.49 5.22
N ARG A 80 9.73 13.11 5.45
CA ARG A 80 9.23 14.23 4.65
C ARG A 80 9.74 15.59 5.14
N ALA A 81 10.03 15.72 6.43
CA ALA A 81 10.57 16.95 7.03
C ALA A 81 12.03 17.22 6.67
N GLY A 82 12.73 16.23 6.11
CA GLY A 82 13.99 16.44 5.45
C GLY A 82 15.20 16.06 6.27
N ALA A 83 15.90 15.02 5.84
CA ALA A 83 17.32 14.92 6.11
C ALA A 83 17.98 16.22 5.65
N LYS A 84 18.87 16.76 6.48
CA LYS A 84 19.62 17.97 6.14
C LYS A 84 20.70 17.69 5.09
N LEU A 85 21.05 16.44 4.90
CA LEU A 85 22.00 15.97 3.88
C LEU A 85 21.27 15.34 2.70
N GLY A 86 21.75 15.62 1.49
CA GLY A 86 21.28 14.98 0.25
C GLY A 86 22.20 13.84 -0.18
N THR A 87 21.70 13.05 -1.11
CA THR A 87 22.44 11.95 -1.76
C THR A 87 22.91 12.30 -3.18
N PHE A 88 22.42 13.39 -3.73
CA PHE A 88 22.83 13.95 -5.03
C PHE A 88 22.39 15.41 -5.13
N ALA A 89 23.02 16.16 -6.03
CA ALA A 89 22.59 17.52 -6.36
C ALA A 89 21.51 17.45 -7.45
N PRO A 90 20.42 18.24 -7.35
CA PRO A 90 19.44 18.36 -8.43
C PRO A 90 20.10 18.81 -9.75
N ASP A 91 19.75 18.16 -10.87
CA ASP A 91 20.21 18.58 -12.20
C ASP A 91 19.28 19.69 -12.74
N PRO A 92 19.73 20.96 -12.84
CA PRO A 92 18.88 22.06 -13.30
C PRO A 92 18.31 21.85 -14.71
N GLN A 93 19.00 21.10 -15.57
CA GLN A 93 18.54 20.83 -16.94
C GLN A 93 17.31 19.92 -16.96
N VAL A 94 17.22 18.98 -16.00
CA VAL A 94 16.04 18.12 -15.86
C VAL A 94 14.82 18.99 -15.56
N TYR A 95 14.90 19.86 -14.56
CA TYR A 95 13.78 20.71 -14.17
C TYR A 95 13.39 21.72 -15.25
N LYS A 96 14.38 22.34 -15.91
CA LYS A 96 14.15 23.24 -17.03
C LYS A 96 13.38 22.54 -18.17
N TYR A 97 13.64 21.28 -18.44
CA TYR A 97 12.90 20.50 -19.46
C TYR A 97 11.40 20.46 -19.17
N TYR A 98 11.01 20.37 -17.90
CA TYR A 98 9.62 20.40 -17.47
C TYR A 98 9.07 21.80 -17.24
N GLY A 99 9.89 22.86 -17.45
CA GLY A 99 9.54 24.24 -17.14
C GLY A 99 9.34 24.48 -15.64
N LEU A 100 10.16 23.84 -14.82
CA LEU A 100 10.17 23.94 -13.36
C LEU A 100 11.51 24.52 -12.90
N ASP A 101 11.51 25.15 -11.72
CA ASP A 101 12.74 25.46 -11.03
C ASP A 101 13.26 24.21 -10.28
N PRO A 102 14.58 24.01 -10.21
CA PRO A 102 15.14 22.90 -9.44
C PRO A 102 14.86 23.11 -7.94
N PRO A 103 14.70 22.03 -7.16
CA PRO A 103 14.66 22.14 -5.72
C PRO A 103 15.97 22.71 -5.19
N VAL A 104 15.90 23.36 -4.02
CA VAL A 104 17.09 23.91 -3.36
C VAL A 104 18.07 22.78 -3.06
N ALA A 105 19.33 22.94 -3.50
CA ALA A 105 20.38 22.00 -3.19
C ALA A 105 20.66 22.01 -1.67
N VAL A 106 20.82 20.83 -1.09
CA VAL A 106 21.20 20.64 0.30
C VAL A 106 22.64 20.14 0.38
N PRO A 107 23.32 20.34 1.53
CA PRO A 107 24.66 19.80 1.72
C PRO A 107 24.75 18.31 1.41
N ARG A 108 25.89 17.88 0.91
CA ARG A 108 26.17 16.49 0.52
C ARG A 108 27.32 15.95 1.32
N ASP A 109 27.35 14.62 1.47
CA ASP A 109 28.47 13.89 2.07
C ASP A 109 29.06 12.92 1.03
N PRO A 110 30.17 13.26 0.37
CA PRO A 110 30.74 12.44 -0.70
C PRO A 110 31.13 11.03 -0.27
N GLU A 111 31.56 10.85 0.99
CA GLU A 111 31.93 9.52 1.49
C GLU A 111 30.69 8.63 1.66
N LYS A 112 29.60 9.18 2.21
CA LYS A 112 28.33 8.45 2.31
C LYS A 112 27.75 8.15 0.93
N GLU A 113 27.82 9.10 -0.01
CA GLU A 113 27.37 8.89 -1.37
C GLU A 113 28.13 7.75 -2.08
N LYS A 114 29.45 7.69 -1.93
CA LYS A 114 30.30 6.63 -2.45
C LYS A 114 29.91 5.26 -1.86
N LYS A 115 29.64 5.20 -0.56
CA LYS A 115 29.18 3.99 0.12
C LYS A 115 27.78 3.56 -0.39
N LEU A 116 26.85 4.52 -0.56
CA LEU A 116 25.52 4.25 -1.13
C LEU A 116 25.62 3.71 -2.56
N ALA A 117 26.47 4.32 -3.41
CA ALA A 117 26.71 3.80 -4.76
C ALA A 117 27.25 2.36 -4.71
N ALA A 118 28.21 2.07 -3.85
CA ALA A 118 28.75 0.71 -3.69
C ALA A 118 27.71 -0.30 -3.20
N LEU A 119 26.77 0.13 -2.35
CA LEU A 119 25.65 -0.69 -1.90
C LEU A 119 24.71 -1.03 -3.06
N LEU A 120 24.34 -0.03 -3.86
CA LEU A 120 23.45 -0.22 -5.02
C LEU A 120 24.13 -1.07 -6.11
N ASP A 121 25.42 -0.86 -6.37
CA ASP A 121 26.22 -1.68 -7.30
C ASP A 121 26.28 -3.14 -6.83
N ASN A 122 26.45 -3.38 -5.54
CA ASN A 122 26.44 -4.74 -4.99
C ASN A 122 25.08 -5.42 -5.15
N ALA A 123 23.98 -4.71 -4.89
CA ALA A 123 22.64 -5.24 -5.13
C ALA A 123 22.43 -5.56 -6.62
N ALA A 124 22.81 -4.66 -7.52
CA ALA A 124 22.70 -4.84 -8.96
C ALA A 124 23.56 -6.02 -9.46
N SER A 125 24.80 -6.19 -8.97
CA SER A 125 25.68 -7.30 -9.33
C SER A 125 25.15 -8.67 -8.91
N ARG A 126 24.22 -8.73 -7.94
CA ARG A 126 23.50 -9.95 -7.54
C ARG A 126 22.31 -10.25 -8.44
N GLY A 127 22.00 -9.38 -9.41
CA GLY A 127 20.80 -9.47 -10.23
C GLY A 127 19.52 -9.12 -9.47
N TRP A 128 19.63 -8.39 -8.38
CA TRP A 128 18.46 -7.96 -7.61
C TRP A 128 17.75 -6.82 -8.30
N GLU A 129 16.44 -6.83 -8.19
CA GLU A 129 15.63 -5.70 -8.62
C GLU A 129 15.63 -4.58 -7.55
N ILE A 130 15.91 -3.36 -7.97
CA ILE A 130 16.04 -2.19 -7.08
C ILE A 130 14.94 -1.19 -7.42
N MET A 131 14.03 -0.95 -6.47
CA MET A 131 12.99 0.08 -6.58
C MET A 131 13.25 1.19 -5.57
N LEU A 132 13.12 2.44 -6.02
CA LEU A 132 13.29 3.60 -5.16
C LEU A 132 11.92 4.04 -4.60
N PHE A 133 11.84 4.20 -3.28
CA PHE A 133 10.62 4.61 -2.61
C PHE A 133 10.53 6.13 -2.49
N GLY A 134 9.42 6.71 -2.92
CA GLY A 134 9.10 8.13 -2.76
C GLY A 134 10.05 9.14 -3.41
N PRO A 135 10.66 8.87 -4.58
CA PRO A 135 11.69 9.74 -5.15
C PRO A 135 11.15 11.02 -5.79
N GLY A 136 9.85 11.14 -5.96
CA GLY A 136 9.31 12.05 -6.94
C GLY A 136 8.78 13.41 -6.44
N TYR A 137 8.57 13.59 -5.16
CA TYR A 137 8.00 14.84 -4.65
C TYR A 137 9.09 15.80 -4.21
N THR A 138 9.53 16.63 -5.13
CA THR A 138 10.59 17.64 -4.90
C THR A 138 10.11 18.90 -4.16
N GLY A 139 8.82 19.02 -3.90
CA GLY A 139 8.22 20.26 -3.37
C GLY A 139 8.00 21.34 -4.40
N VAL A 140 8.64 21.28 -5.57
CA VAL A 140 8.43 22.20 -6.68
C VAL A 140 7.20 21.77 -7.47
N ARG A 141 6.21 22.63 -7.57
CA ARG A 141 4.97 22.36 -8.30
C ARG A 141 4.68 23.50 -9.27
N LYS A 142 4.16 23.15 -10.44
CA LYS A 142 3.53 24.12 -11.34
C LYS A 142 2.21 24.60 -10.75
N SER A 143 1.67 25.68 -11.33
CA SER A 143 0.31 26.08 -11.04
C SER A 143 -0.65 24.93 -11.35
N PHE A 144 -1.76 24.93 -10.65
CA PHE A 144 -2.79 23.90 -10.82
C PHE A 144 -3.27 23.77 -12.27
N GLU A 145 -3.40 24.91 -12.97
CA GLU A 145 -3.85 24.95 -14.37
C GLU A 145 -2.86 24.27 -15.32
N GLN A 146 -1.57 24.29 -14.98
CA GLN A 146 -0.50 23.71 -15.81
C GLN A 146 -0.23 22.24 -15.51
N ASP A 147 -0.43 21.81 -14.26
CA ASP A 147 -0.16 20.44 -13.80
C ASP A 147 -1.16 20.02 -12.71
N PRO A 148 -2.44 19.84 -13.05
CA PRO A 148 -3.51 19.60 -12.08
C PRO A 148 -3.31 18.32 -11.25
N PHE A 149 -2.54 17.36 -11.77
CA PHE A 149 -2.25 16.10 -11.09
C PHE A 149 -0.84 16.02 -10.52
N GLY A 150 -0.03 17.07 -10.64
CA GLY A 150 1.37 17.05 -10.21
C GLY A 150 2.25 16.05 -10.98
N ALA A 151 1.82 15.64 -12.16
CA ALA A 151 2.51 14.61 -12.94
C ALA A 151 3.86 15.09 -13.51
N LEU A 152 3.97 16.36 -13.89
CA LEU A 152 5.22 16.97 -14.39
C LEU A 152 6.21 17.13 -13.23
N SER A 153 5.73 17.57 -12.07
CA SER A 153 6.53 17.72 -10.86
C SER A 153 7.08 16.36 -10.40
N LEU A 154 6.22 15.33 -10.39
CA LEU A 154 6.64 13.96 -10.08
C LEU A 154 7.68 13.46 -11.08
N ALA A 155 7.41 13.58 -12.37
CA ALA A 155 8.30 13.10 -13.43
C ALA A 155 9.67 13.78 -13.42
N SER A 156 9.74 15.08 -13.10
CA SER A 156 11.03 15.78 -12.97
C SER A 156 11.87 15.18 -11.85
N GLY A 157 11.29 14.96 -10.67
CA GLY A 157 11.98 14.34 -9.56
C GLY A 157 12.38 12.88 -9.83
N VAL A 158 11.50 12.11 -10.49
CA VAL A 158 11.81 10.74 -10.91
C VAL A 158 12.98 10.72 -11.90
N ARG A 159 12.94 11.57 -12.94
CA ARG A 159 14.00 11.65 -13.95
C ARG A 159 15.36 11.99 -13.32
N ASP A 160 15.37 12.99 -12.46
CA ASP A 160 16.57 13.43 -11.75
C ASP A 160 17.13 12.30 -10.87
N THR A 161 16.28 11.69 -10.06
CA THR A 161 16.67 10.57 -9.19
C THR A 161 17.16 9.35 -9.99
N MET A 162 16.48 8.99 -11.07
CA MET A 162 16.87 7.85 -11.92
C MET A 162 18.18 8.08 -12.67
N ARG A 163 18.53 9.34 -12.98
CA ARG A 163 19.86 9.70 -13.53
C ARG A 163 20.94 9.59 -12.47
N ALA A 164 20.65 10.03 -11.24
CA ALA A 164 21.60 9.94 -10.12
C ALA A 164 21.87 8.49 -9.70
N PHE A 165 20.89 7.59 -9.86
CA PHE A 165 20.97 6.18 -9.44
C PHE A 165 20.68 5.23 -10.61
N PRO A 166 21.64 5.04 -11.52
CA PRO A 166 21.44 4.22 -12.72
C PRO A 166 21.20 2.74 -12.43
N GLN A 167 21.54 2.24 -11.25
CA GLN A 167 21.29 0.88 -10.80
C GLN A 167 19.81 0.58 -10.55
N ALA A 168 18.99 1.62 -10.27
CA ALA A 168 17.58 1.45 -9.98
C ALA A 168 16.78 1.05 -11.21
N HIS A 169 15.80 0.17 -11.05
CA HIS A 169 14.90 -0.29 -12.10
C HIS A 169 13.66 0.56 -12.23
N GLY A 170 13.29 1.24 -11.15
CA GLY A 170 12.09 2.06 -11.14
C GLY A 170 11.83 2.72 -9.78
N VAL A 171 10.62 3.24 -9.66
CA VAL A 171 10.18 4.01 -8.50
C VAL A 171 8.84 3.49 -7.98
N ILE A 172 8.61 3.67 -6.69
CA ILE A 172 7.33 3.40 -6.05
C ILE A 172 6.76 4.72 -5.55
N VAL A 173 5.53 5.03 -5.98
CA VAL A 173 4.75 6.18 -5.52
C VAL A 173 3.69 5.66 -4.56
N ASP A 174 3.86 5.91 -3.26
CA ASP A 174 2.89 5.49 -2.26
C ASP A 174 1.62 6.35 -2.35
N GLY A 175 0.48 5.69 -2.28
CA GLY A 175 -0.82 6.35 -2.26
C GLY A 175 -1.15 7.17 -3.51
N ALA A 176 -0.61 6.82 -4.70
CA ALA A 176 -0.86 7.54 -5.94
C ALA A 176 -2.36 7.76 -6.19
N GLY A 177 -2.85 8.99 -5.98
CA GLY A 177 -4.26 9.35 -6.16
C GLY A 177 -5.24 8.72 -5.16
N GLU A 178 -4.74 8.13 -4.07
CA GLU A 178 -5.59 7.54 -3.02
C GLU A 178 -6.57 8.56 -2.46
N GLN A 179 -7.84 8.17 -2.39
CA GLN A 179 -8.91 8.96 -1.78
C GLN A 179 -9.15 8.49 -0.34
N HIS A 180 -9.55 9.42 0.54
CA HIS A 180 -9.86 9.07 1.92
C HIS A 180 -11.05 8.13 2.02
N TYR A 181 -11.00 7.20 2.95
CA TYR A 181 -11.98 6.13 3.13
C TYR A 181 -12.31 5.85 4.61
N GLU A 182 -11.72 6.61 5.52
CA GLU A 182 -11.98 6.52 6.96
C GLU A 182 -13.12 7.46 7.35
N LEU A 183 -13.81 7.15 8.44
CA LEU A 183 -14.88 7.98 8.99
C LEU A 183 -14.37 9.08 9.93
N ASP A 184 -13.09 9.12 10.20
CA ASP A 184 -12.43 10.11 11.04
C ASP A 184 -11.23 10.70 10.33
N PHE A 185 -10.68 11.82 10.82
CA PHE A 185 -9.53 12.51 10.22
C PHE A 185 -8.21 11.73 10.33
N HIS A 186 -8.27 10.50 9.95
CA HIS A 186 -7.10 9.66 9.82
C HIS A 186 -6.27 10.10 8.61
N HIS A 187 -4.97 10.30 8.75
CA HIS A 187 -4.12 10.92 7.73
C HIS A 187 -4.57 12.32 7.28
N GLY A 188 -5.30 13.04 8.13
CA GLY A 188 -5.70 14.41 7.87
C GLY A 188 -6.85 14.56 6.87
N GLY A 189 -7.73 13.58 6.75
CA GLY A 189 -8.95 13.63 5.97
C GLY A 189 -9.92 12.54 6.36
N GLU A 190 -11.18 12.72 5.96
CA GLU A 190 -12.25 11.76 6.16
C GLU A 190 -12.96 11.41 4.85
N LEU A 191 -13.75 10.32 4.86
CA LEU A 191 -14.49 9.87 3.68
C LEU A 191 -15.46 10.93 3.15
N PHE A 192 -16.26 11.55 4.04
CA PHE A 192 -17.34 12.47 3.69
C PHE A 192 -16.85 13.92 3.53
N GLU A 193 -15.74 14.11 2.85
CA GLU A 193 -15.14 15.42 2.64
C GLU A 193 -14.54 15.55 1.25
N ILE A 194 -14.76 16.68 0.60
CA ILE A 194 -13.94 17.17 -0.52
C ILE A 194 -13.18 18.39 0.01
N ARG A 195 -11.87 18.24 0.16
CA ARG A 195 -11.04 19.34 0.65
C ARG A 195 -10.97 20.48 -0.36
N ASP A 196 -10.83 21.69 0.12
CA ASP A 196 -10.82 22.88 -0.75
C ASP A 196 -9.76 22.81 -1.84
N HIS A 197 -8.59 22.26 -1.56
CA HIS A 197 -7.54 22.09 -2.57
C HIS A 197 -7.84 21.00 -3.62
N GLN A 198 -8.80 20.10 -3.36
CA GLN A 198 -9.23 19.06 -4.32
C GLN A 198 -10.34 19.58 -5.26
N LYS A 199 -11.18 20.51 -4.80
CA LYS A 199 -12.29 21.06 -5.60
C LYS A 199 -11.86 21.60 -6.97
N PRO A 200 -10.76 22.37 -7.08
CA PRO A 200 -10.25 22.79 -8.39
C PRO A 200 -9.88 21.62 -9.30
N VAL A 201 -9.33 20.51 -8.74
CA VAL A 201 -8.99 19.30 -9.52
C VAL A 201 -10.23 18.68 -10.14
N PHE A 202 -11.29 18.50 -9.34
CA PHE A 202 -12.55 17.95 -9.84
C PHE A 202 -13.20 18.87 -10.87
N LYS A 203 -13.22 20.19 -10.62
CA LYS A 203 -13.78 21.17 -11.58
C LYS A 203 -13.03 21.18 -12.91
N SER A 204 -11.69 21.15 -12.89
CA SER A 204 -10.89 21.12 -14.13
C SER A 204 -11.07 19.82 -14.91
N ALA A 205 -11.41 18.74 -14.23
CA ALA A 205 -11.78 17.47 -14.85
C ALA A 205 -13.22 17.45 -15.42
N GLY A 206 -13.96 18.57 -15.32
CA GLY A 206 -15.33 18.69 -15.81
C GLY A 206 -16.38 18.06 -14.89
N MET A 207 -16.05 17.89 -13.61
CA MET A 207 -16.94 17.22 -12.64
C MET A 207 -17.80 18.24 -11.88
N ASP A 208 -19.05 17.88 -11.62
CA ASP A 208 -20.00 18.68 -10.84
C ASP A 208 -19.73 18.49 -9.34
N VAL A 209 -18.93 19.39 -8.76
CA VAL A 209 -18.55 19.35 -7.34
C VAL A 209 -19.75 19.54 -6.41
N GLU A 210 -20.73 20.37 -6.79
CA GLU A 210 -21.92 20.61 -5.99
C GLU A 210 -22.79 19.34 -5.91
N ARG A 211 -22.91 18.62 -7.02
CA ARG A 211 -23.57 17.30 -7.05
C ARG A 211 -22.86 16.30 -6.15
N MET A 212 -21.52 16.26 -6.19
CA MET A 212 -20.73 15.41 -5.31
C MET A 212 -20.97 15.75 -3.83
N GLU A 213 -20.98 17.04 -3.48
CA GLU A 213 -21.22 17.50 -2.10
C GLU A 213 -22.63 17.14 -1.61
N ARG A 214 -23.66 17.20 -2.47
CA ARG A 214 -25.01 16.73 -2.12
C ARG A 214 -25.01 15.23 -1.82
N GLY A 215 -24.39 14.41 -2.64
CA GLY A 215 -24.29 12.97 -2.42
C GLY A 215 -23.55 12.61 -1.14
N ILE A 216 -22.44 13.30 -0.87
CA ILE A 216 -21.68 13.18 0.38
C ILE A 216 -22.55 13.49 1.59
N THR A 217 -23.24 14.62 1.55
CA THR A 217 -24.09 15.08 2.67
C THR A 217 -25.17 14.07 3.00
N ARG A 218 -25.92 13.58 2.00
CA ARG A 218 -26.96 12.58 2.20
C ARG A 218 -26.42 11.28 2.75
N LEU A 219 -25.33 10.79 2.18
CA LEU A 219 -24.72 9.53 2.63
C LEU A 219 -24.20 9.65 4.06
N ARG A 220 -23.55 10.78 4.42
CA ARG A 220 -23.12 11.06 5.78
C ARG A 220 -24.28 11.11 6.74
N ASP A 221 -25.35 11.85 6.40
CA ASP A 221 -26.55 11.96 7.22
C ASP A 221 -27.17 10.57 7.44
N ARG A 222 -27.16 9.70 6.43
CA ARG A 222 -27.63 8.33 6.57
C ARG A 222 -26.79 7.52 7.56
N PHE A 223 -25.47 7.65 7.50
CA PHE A 223 -24.57 6.99 8.47
C PHE A 223 -24.78 7.46 9.91
N HIS A 224 -25.27 8.69 10.12
CA HIS A 224 -25.61 9.23 11.44
C HIS A 224 -27.00 8.84 11.94
N HIS A 225 -27.82 8.20 11.14
CA HIS A 225 -29.21 7.86 11.46
C HIS A 225 -29.52 6.37 11.26
N LEU A 226 -28.56 5.50 11.55
CA LEU A 226 -28.74 4.06 11.52
C LEU A 226 -29.48 3.61 12.78
N THR A 227 -30.43 2.68 12.63
CA THR A 227 -31.13 2.05 13.75
C THR A 227 -30.92 0.53 13.74
N PRO A 228 -31.02 -0.16 14.88
CA PRO A 228 -30.88 -1.62 14.92
C PRO A 228 -31.83 -2.35 13.95
N SER A 229 -33.07 -1.86 13.81
CA SER A 229 -34.05 -2.46 12.89
C SER A 229 -33.62 -2.32 11.44
N LEU A 230 -33.17 -1.14 11.03
CA LEU A 230 -32.67 -0.91 9.66
C LEU A 230 -31.46 -1.78 9.36
N VAL A 231 -30.49 -1.80 10.28
CA VAL A 231 -29.26 -2.59 10.12
C VAL A 231 -29.59 -4.08 9.98
N ARG A 232 -30.36 -4.64 10.92
CA ARG A 232 -30.69 -6.07 10.94
C ARG A 232 -31.54 -6.49 9.75
N TYR A 233 -32.43 -5.63 9.27
CA TYR A 233 -33.26 -5.90 8.09
C TYR A 233 -32.44 -5.89 6.79
N HIS A 234 -31.66 -4.84 6.58
CA HIS A 234 -30.99 -4.63 5.31
C HIS A 234 -29.67 -5.42 5.13
N THR A 235 -28.89 -5.63 6.20
CA THR A 235 -27.57 -6.32 6.06
C THR A 235 -27.68 -7.77 5.59
N ALA A 236 -28.85 -8.40 5.73
CA ALA A 236 -29.13 -9.72 5.20
C ALA A 236 -29.43 -9.73 3.68
N GLY A 237 -29.70 -8.56 3.08
CA GLY A 237 -30.19 -8.42 1.70
C GLY A 237 -29.12 -8.36 0.61
N GLY A 238 -27.85 -8.65 0.90
CA GLY A 238 -26.75 -8.56 -0.07
C GLY A 238 -26.60 -7.14 -0.63
N LEU A 239 -26.22 -7.03 -1.93
CA LEU A 239 -26.02 -5.74 -2.59
C LEU A 239 -27.24 -4.81 -2.47
N MET A 240 -28.43 -5.34 -2.75
CA MET A 240 -29.66 -4.51 -2.70
C MET A 240 -29.98 -4.03 -1.27
N GLY A 241 -29.71 -4.89 -0.28
CA GLY A 241 -29.82 -4.50 1.11
C GLY A 241 -28.81 -3.44 1.50
N GLY A 242 -27.56 -3.55 1.05
CA GLY A 242 -26.54 -2.52 1.26
C GLY A 242 -26.91 -1.18 0.65
N LEU A 243 -27.37 -1.14 -0.59
CA LEU A 243 -27.82 0.09 -1.25
C LEU A 243 -28.99 0.74 -0.48
N ALA A 244 -29.94 -0.05 0.00
CA ALA A 244 -31.07 0.44 0.79
C ALA A 244 -30.64 0.88 2.22
N LEU A 245 -29.72 0.15 2.86
CA LEU A 245 -29.19 0.50 4.16
C LEU A 245 -28.58 1.89 4.16
N PHE A 246 -27.76 2.18 3.15
CA PHE A 246 -27.04 3.43 3.03
C PHE A 246 -27.81 4.52 2.27
N ASP A 247 -29.01 4.20 1.78
CA ASP A 247 -29.84 5.13 0.97
C ASP A 247 -29.03 5.75 -0.18
N VAL A 248 -28.31 4.87 -0.93
CA VAL A 248 -27.40 5.31 -1.97
C VAL A 248 -28.17 5.81 -3.18
N ASP A 249 -28.20 7.12 -3.36
CA ASP A 249 -28.86 7.79 -4.47
C ASP A 249 -27.91 8.07 -5.66
N GLU A 250 -28.42 8.68 -6.71
CA GLU A 250 -27.67 9.01 -7.93
C GLU A 250 -26.53 10.01 -7.65
N ASP A 251 -26.65 10.93 -6.70
CA ASP A 251 -25.62 11.90 -6.37
C ASP A 251 -24.48 11.24 -5.57
N ALA A 252 -24.80 10.30 -4.66
CA ALA A 252 -23.82 9.48 -3.95
C ALA A 252 -23.05 8.57 -4.91
N LEU A 253 -23.73 7.91 -5.85
CA LEU A 253 -23.09 7.12 -6.91
C LEU A 253 -22.20 7.97 -7.80
N TYR A 254 -22.69 9.17 -8.18
CA TYR A 254 -21.91 10.12 -8.96
C TYR A 254 -20.62 10.50 -8.23
N TRP A 255 -20.69 10.84 -6.94
CA TRP A 255 -19.50 11.15 -6.14
C TRP A 255 -18.50 9.99 -6.09
N LEU A 256 -18.95 8.76 -5.79
CA LEU A 256 -18.09 7.57 -5.75
C LEU A 256 -17.40 7.34 -7.12
N HIS A 257 -18.14 7.52 -8.20
CA HIS A 257 -17.60 7.36 -9.55
C HIS A 257 -16.58 8.46 -9.89
N MET A 258 -16.86 9.71 -9.54
CA MET A 258 -15.94 10.82 -9.85
C MET A 258 -14.62 10.73 -9.05
N ARG A 259 -14.66 10.21 -7.83
CA ARG A 259 -13.43 9.89 -7.09
C ARG A 259 -12.54 8.91 -7.85
N GLN A 260 -13.12 7.85 -8.37
CA GLN A 260 -12.38 6.87 -9.15
C GLN A 260 -11.85 7.47 -10.46
N GLU A 261 -12.68 8.23 -11.15
CA GLU A 261 -12.32 8.86 -12.43
C GLU A 261 -11.14 9.83 -12.28
N VAL A 262 -11.15 10.70 -11.27
CA VAL A 262 -10.04 11.65 -11.05
C VAL A 262 -8.74 10.94 -10.70
N THR A 263 -8.82 9.86 -9.92
CA THR A 263 -7.67 9.03 -9.58
C THR A 263 -7.07 8.36 -10.81
N LEU A 264 -7.91 7.78 -11.67
CA LEU A 264 -7.46 7.15 -12.93
C LEU A 264 -6.80 8.16 -13.88
N ARG A 265 -7.37 9.37 -14.00
CA ARG A 265 -6.75 10.45 -14.79
C ARG A 265 -5.40 10.89 -14.23
N SER A 266 -5.29 10.96 -12.91
CA SER A 266 -4.00 11.26 -12.26
C SER A 266 -2.95 10.17 -12.57
N MET A 267 -3.33 8.90 -12.42
CA MET A 267 -2.44 7.76 -12.72
C MET A 267 -2.04 7.73 -14.20
N ALA A 268 -2.98 7.96 -15.11
CA ALA A 268 -2.70 8.05 -16.55
C ALA A 268 -1.74 9.20 -16.87
N ALA A 269 -1.92 10.36 -16.26
CA ALA A 269 -1.02 11.51 -16.43
C ALA A 269 0.39 11.21 -15.93
N ILE A 270 0.51 10.58 -14.76
CA ILE A 270 1.79 10.14 -14.20
C ILE A 270 2.45 9.11 -15.13
N ARG A 271 1.74 8.07 -15.53
CA ARG A 271 2.26 7.02 -16.42
C ARG A 271 2.77 7.60 -17.74
N LYS A 272 1.99 8.50 -18.35
CA LYS A 272 2.39 9.19 -19.58
C LYS A 272 3.73 9.91 -19.41
N GLN A 273 3.96 10.59 -18.30
CA GLN A 273 5.21 11.31 -18.05
C GLN A 273 6.38 10.36 -17.78
N ILE A 274 6.12 9.25 -17.08
CA ILE A 274 7.15 8.23 -16.83
C ILE A 274 7.57 7.52 -18.12
N ASP A 275 6.65 7.29 -19.06
CA ASP A 275 6.96 6.68 -20.36
C ASP A 275 7.82 7.59 -21.27
N LEU A 276 7.86 8.90 -21.00
CA LEU A 276 8.69 9.86 -21.70
C LEU A 276 10.11 9.99 -21.11
N LEU A 277 10.46 9.21 -20.08
CA LEU A 277 11.81 9.26 -19.52
C LEU A 277 12.84 8.65 -20.48
N ASP A 278 14.10 9.10 -20.36
CA ASP A 278 15.22 8.71 -21.22
C ASP A 278 15.53 7.21 -21.16
N ARG A 279 15.08 6.54 -20.13
CA ARG A 279 15.26 5.10 -19.93
C ARG A 279 13.94 4.46 -19.50
N LYS A 280 13.76 3.18 -19.81
CA LYS A 280 12.63 2.42 -19.33
C LYS A 280 12.65 2.39 -17.80
N THR A 281 11.66 3.00 -17.18
CA THR A 281 11.53 3.12 -15.73
C THR A 281 10.25 2.39 -15.30
N LYS A 282 10.39 1.42 -14.39
CA LYS A 282 9.23 0.77 -13.79
C LYS A 282 8.54 1.69 -12.80
N LEU A 283 7.23 1.66 -12.80
CA LEU A 283 6.39 2.40 -11.88
C LEU A 283 5.62 1.44 -10.99
N GLY A 284 5.72 1.62 -9.69
CA GLY A 284 4.95 0.88 -8.70
C GLY A 284 4.09 1.80 -7.84
N THR A 285 3.02 1.27 -7.26
CA THR A 285 2.23 1.94 -6.24
C THR A 285 1.80 0.97 -5.15
N ILE A 286 1.50 1.50 -3.96
CA ILE A 286 1.14 0.72 -2.77
C ILE A 286 -0.33 0.98 -2.42
N PRO A 287 -1.28 0.30 -3.05
CA PRO A 287 -2.70 0.45 -2.74
C PRO A 287 -3.05 -0.22 -1.40
N ARG A 288 -4.17 0.19 -0.81
CA ARG A 288 -4.76 -0.48 0.37
C ARG A 288 -5.08 -1.94 0.06
N ALA A 289 -5.38 -2.74 1.08
CA ALA A 289 -5.87 -4.10 0.90
C ALA A 289 -7.08 -4.14 -0.05
N ALA A 290 -7.27 -5.25 -0.76
CA ALA A 290 -8.28 -5.36 -1.82
C ALA A 290 -9.70 -5.00 -1.35
N THR A 291 -10.02 -5.29 -0.09
CA THR A 291 -11.32 -4.94 0.49
C THR A 291 -11.59 -3.43 0.55
N PHE A 292 -10.55 -2.59 0.61
CA PHE A 292 -10.68 -1.13 0.66
C PHE A 292 -10.41 -0.46 -0.69
N SER A 293 -9.87 -1.19 -1.67
CA SER A 293 -9.31 -0.64 -2.90
C SER A 293 -10.32 0.17 -3.71
N VAL A 294 -11.54 -0.31 -3.85
CA VAL A 294 -12.59 0.40 -4.60
C VAL A 294 -12.96 1.72 -3.93
N LEU A 295 -13.09 1.72 -2.60
CA LEU A 295 -13.45 2.94 -1.86
C LEU A 295 -12.30 3.96 -1.82
N THR A 296 -11.06 3.51 -1.82
CA THR A 296 -9.89 4.40 -1.96
C THR A 296 -9.68 4.91 -3.38
N ALA A 297 -10.55 4.56 -4.31
CA ALA A 297 -10.46 4.84 -5.74
C ALA A 297 -9.25 4.20 -6.45
N GLN A 298 -8.57 3.27 -5.78
CA GLN A 298 -7.46 2.49 -6.32
C GLN A 298 -7.90 1.07 -6.71
N ASP A 299 -9.08 0.94 -7.33
CA ASP A 299 -9.59 -0.32 -7.85
C ASP A 299 -8.54 -1.03 -8.70
N TYR A 300 -8.09 -2.19 -8.28
CA TYR A 300 -6.95 -2.90 -8.90
C TYR A 300 -7.21 -3.26 -10.35
N GLU A 301 -8.45 -3.62 -10.69
CA GLU A 301 -8.85 -3.95 -12.06
C GLU A 301 -8.61 -2.78 -13.02
N LYS A 302 -8.81 -1.55 -12.55
CA LYS A 302 -8.69 -0.34 -13.37
C LYS A 302 -7.33 0.32 -13.26
N THR A 303 -6.66 0.18 -12.12
CA THR A 303 -5.41 0.90 -11.85
C THR A 303 -4.16 0.16 -12.32
N HIS A 304 -4.19 -1.20 -12.34
CA HIS A 304 -2.99 -1.99 -12.67
C HIS A 304 -2.43 -1.73 -14.07
N VAL A 305 -3.20 -1.16 -14.98
CA VAL A 305 -2.75 -0.84 -16.35
C VAL A 305 -1.75 0.31 -16.39
N TYR A 306 -1.76 1.17 -15.37
CA TYR A 306 -0.85 2.32 -15.26
C TYR A 306 0.45 2.00 -14.53
N PHE A 307 0.56 0.81 -13.91
CA PHE A 307 1.70 0.41 -13.10
C PHE A 307 2.32 -0.88 -13.58
N ASP A 308 3.65 -0.96 -13.47
CA ASP A 308 4.40 -2.20 -13.70
C ASP A 308 4.24 -3.14 -12.50
N TYR A 309 4.11 -2.59 -11.28
CA TYR A 309 3.88 -3.32 -10.05
C TYR A 309 2.81 -2.69 -9.17
N LEU A 310 1.95 -3.53 -8.61
CA LEU A 310 1.09 -3.21 -7.48
C LEU A 310 1.65 -3.89 -6.23
N PHE A 311 1.75 -3.13 -5.15
CA PHE A 311 2.20 -3.57 -3.84
C PHE A 311 1.05 -3.52 -2.83
N PRO A 312 0.05 -4.42 -2.90
CA PRO A 312 -1.10 -4.38 -1.99
C PRO A 312 -0.65 -4.43 -0.53
N LYS A 313 -1.18 -3.56 0.31
CA LYS A 313 -0.90 -3.54 1.75
C LYS A 313 -1.51 -4.77 2.42
N HIS A 314 -0.74 -5.84 2.58
CA HIS A 314 -1.07 -7.00 3.40
C HIS A 314 -0.73 -6.72 4.86
N TYR A 315 -1.29 -5.64 5.38
CA TYR A 315 -1.18 -5.21 6.76
C TYR A 315 -2.41 -5.71 7.51
N PHE A 316 -2.30 -6.85 8.16
CA PHE A 316 -3.46 -7.49 8.80
C PHE A 316 -3.54 -7.25 10.31
N TRP A 317 -2.51 -6.65 10.92
CA TRP A 317 -2.47 -6.44 12.36
C TRP A 317 -3.67 -5.62 12.87
N HIS A 318 -4.09 -5.88 14.08
CA HIS A 318 -5.37 -5.39 14.57
C HIS A 318 -5.36 -3.93 15.04
N ARG A 319 -4.26 -3.41 15.55
CA ARG A 319 -4.19 -2.02 16.04
C ARG A 319 -3.40 -1.10 15.12
N GLY A 320 -2.87 -1.62 14.07
CA GLY A 320 -2.04 -0.84 13.16
C GLY A 320 -2.83 0.20 12.39
N PHE A 321 -2.15 1.28 12.13
CA PHE A 321 -2.66 2.45 11.46
C PHE A 321 -3.24 2.14 10.06
N ASP A 322 -2.52 1.38 9.24
CA ASP A 322 -2.96 0.94 7.91
C ASP A 322 -3.49 -0.51 7.91
N GLY A 323 -3.58 -1.11 9.08
CA GLY A 323 -3.97 -2.50 9.22
C GLY A 323 -5.46 -2.72 9.01
N MET A 324 -5.81 -3.86 8.47
CA MET A 324 -7.21 -4.22 8.22
C MET A 324 -8.04 -4.21 9.51
N TYR A 325 -7.55 -4.85 10.57
CA TYR A 325 -8.24 -4.86 11.87
C TYR A 325 -8.36 -3.45 12.45
N GLY A 326 -7.29 -2.66 12.40
CA GLY A 326 -7.32 -1.28 12.90
C GLY A 326 -8.33 -0.41 12.15
N THR A 327 -8.38 -0.50 10.83
CA THR A 327 -9.37 0.21 10.02
C THR A 327 -10.80 -0.21 10.39
N ILE A 328 -11.06 -1.52 10.45
CA ILE A 328 -12.39 -2.03 10.81
C ILE A 328 -12.78 -1.60 12.22
N ALA A 329 -11.87 -1.68 13.19
CA ALA A 329 -12.12 -1.23 14.56
C ALA A 329 -12.48 0.25 14.65
N ARG A 330 -11.78 1.11 13.89
CA ARG A 330 -12.11 2.56 13.85
C ARG A 330 -13.49 2.80 13.24
N TRP A 331 -13.83 2.08 12.18
CA TRP A 331 -15.16 2.17 11.57
C TRP A 331 -16.26 1.73 12.55
N VAL A 332 -16.09 0.56 13.18
CA VAL A 332 -17.07 0.04 14.17
C VAL A 332 -17.27 1.03 15.31
N ARG A 333 -16.16 1.54 15.88
CA ARG A 333 -16.23 2.54 16.95
C ARG A 333 -16.95 3.80 16.51
N LYS A 334 -16.59 4.33 15.33
CA LYS A 334 -17.18 5.59 14.84
C LYS A 334 -18.66 5.46 14.51
N ILE A 335 -19.07 4.36 13.92
CA ILE A 335 -20.50 4.06 13.68
C ILE A 335 -21.28 4.00 15.00
N GLY A 336 -20.72 3.34 16.02
CA GLY A 336 -21.34 3.27 17.35
C GLY A 336 -21.42 4.63 18.05
N GLU A 337 -20.38 5.47 17.94
CA GLU A 337 -20.40 6.85 18.45
C GLU A 337 -21.51 7.68 17.79
N TRP A 338 -21.70 7.57 16.49
CA TRP A 338 -22.75 8.27 15.76
C TRP A 338 -24.15 7.72 16.03
N ASN A 339 -24.27 6.43 16.37
CA ASN A 339 -25.53 5.73 16.56
C ASN A 339 -25.54 4.94 17.89
N PRO A 340 -25.68 5.62 19.05
CA PRO A 340 -25.57 4.95 20.36
C PRO A 340 -26.60 3.85 20.64
N SER A 341 -27.63 3.72 19.81
CA SER A 341 -28.60 2.61 19.89
C SER A 341 -28.13 1.30 19.25
N LEU A 342 -27.05 1.34 18.47
CA LEU A 342 -26.49 0.14 17.84
C LEU A 342 -25.60 -0.61 18.85
N GLU A 343 -25.72 -1.92 18.84
CA GLU A 343 -24.74 -2.79 19.48
C GLU A 343 -23.50 -2.97 18.58
N GLU A 344 -22.36 -3.36 19.15
CA GLU A 344 -21.13 -3.58 18.35
C GLU A 344 -21.35 -4.54 17.19
N ARG A 345 -22.13 -5.63 17.39
CA ARG A 345 -22.48 -6.56 16.33
C ARG A 345 -23.25 -5.91 15.16
N ASP A 346 -24.09 -4.92 15.45
CA ASP A 346 -24.80 -4.17 14.42
C ASP A 346 -23.80 -3.27 13.64
N CYS A 347 -22.82 -2.66 14.34
CA CYS A 347 -21.76 -1.89 13.70
C CYS A 347 -20.86 -2.76 12.80
N PHE A 348 -20.52 -3.98 13.22
CA PHE A 348 -19.81 -4.96 12.37
C PHE A 348 -20.64 -5.36 11.15
N ALA A 349 -21.96 -5.50 11.29
CA ALA A 349 -22.84 -5.79 10.16
C ALA A 349 -22.88 -4.63 9.14
N VAL A 350 -22.85 -3.37 9.60
CA VAL A 350 -22.70 -2.18 8.75
C VAL A 350 -21.37 -2.22 7.99
N VAL A 351 -20.27 -2.50 8.68
CA VAL A 351 -18.93 -2.62 8.07
C VAL A 351 -18.89 -3.72 7.02
N LYS A 352 -19.49 -4.89 7.33
CA LYS A 352 -19.63 -5.99 6.35
C LYS A 352 -20.44 -5.57 5.13
N ALA A 353 -21.55 -4.89 5.32
CA ALA A 353 -22.38 -4.41 4.20
C ALA A 353 -21.65 -3.36 3.34
N TRP A 354 -20.79 -2.55 3.94
CA TRP A 354 -20.05 -1.50 3.24
C TRP A 354 -18.82 -2.01 2.50
N PHE A 355 -17.99 -2.85 3.13
CA PHE A 355 -16.72 -3.33 2.57
C PHE A 355 -16.79 -4.74 1.99
N GLY A 356 -17.85 -5.49 2.25
CA GLY A 356 -17.93 -6.89 1.82
C GLY A 356 -16.99 -7.82 2.60
N ILE A 357 -16.46 -7.40 3.75
CA ILE A 357 -15.56 -8.20 4.57
C ILE A 357 -16.25 -8.70 5.84
N GLU A 358 -16.02 -9.97 6.14
CA GLU A 358 -16.41 -10.58 7.41
C GLU A 358 -15.18 -11.15 8.10
N LEU A 359 -14.95 -10.69 9.34
CA LEU A 359 -13.86 -11.22 10.16
C LEU A 359 -14.37 -12.46 10.90
N PRO A 360 -13.77 -13.65 10.66
CA PRO A 360 -14.20 -14.87 11.31
C PRO A 360 -14.12 -14.79 12.83
N LYS A 361 -15.19 -15.18 13.54
CA LYS A 361 -15.27 -15.19 15.01
C LYS A 361 -15.08 -13.83 15.69
N VAL A 362 -15.25 -12.75 14.96
CA VAL A 362 -15.17 -11.39 15.51
C VAL A 362 -16.57 -10.80 15.52
N HIS A 363 -17.10 -10.51 16.72
CA HIS A 363 -18.42 -9.96 16.94
C HIS A 363 -18.40 -8.71 17.81
N SER A 364 -17.24 -8.44 18.42
CA SER A 364 -16.99 -7.29 19.29
C SER A 364 -15.58 -6.74 19.10
N LEU A 365 -15.33 -5.52 19.55
CA LEU A 365 -13.99 -4.94 19.60
C LEU A 365 -13.08 -5.74 20.54
N ALA A 366 -13.63 -6.33 21.59
CA ALA A 366 -12.89 -7.22 22.49
C ALA A 366 -12.39 -8.48 21.80
N ASP A 367 -13.17 -9.05 20.87
CA ASP A 367 -12.71 -10.22 20.10
C ASP A 367 -11.49 -9.87 19.23
N MET A 368 -11.44 -8.66 18.69
CA MET A 368 -10.31 -8.21 17.89
C MET A 368 -9.00 -8.12 18.70
N GLU A 369 -9.09 -7.87 20.00
CA GLU A 369 -7.94 -7.80 20.89
C GLU A 369 -7.30 -9.18 21.18
N GLN A 370 -8.01 -10.27 20.90
CA GLN A 370 -7.53 -11.64 21.12
C GLN A 370 -6.58 -12.13 19.99
N GLY A 371 -6.34 -11.31 18.97
CA GLY A 371 -5.51 -11.68 17.83
C GLY A 371 -6.31 -12.36 16.70
N PHE A 372 -5.60 -13.01 15.79
CA PHE A 372 -6.21 -13.62 14.61
C PHE A 372 -6.66 -15.05 14.88
N PRO A 373 -7.97 -15.38 14.70
CA PRO A 373 -8.40 -16.77 14.73
C PRO A 373 -7.85 -17.55 13.51
N GLU A 374 -7.81 -18.90 13.61
CA GLU A 374 -7.27 -19.75 12.53
C GLU A 374 -7.92 -19.49 11.17
N GLU A 375 -9.22 -19.31 11.17
CA GLU A 375 -10.00 -19.09 9.96
C GLU A 375 -9.69 -17.75 9.29
N PHE A 376 -9.10 -16.80 9.99
CA PHE A 376 -8.65 -15.53 9.41
C PHE A 376 -7.62 -15.78 8.31
N PHE A 377 -6.65 -16.63 8.55
CA PHE A 377 -5.60 -16.92 7.58
C PHE A 377 -6.14 -17.63 6.34
N SER A 378 -6.86 -18.72 6.56
CA SER A 378 -7.36 -19.56 5.46
C SER A 378 -8.50 -18.92 4.63
N LYS A 379 -9.23 -17.97 5.21
CA LYS A 379 -10.34 -17.28 4.54
C LYS A 379 -9.96 -15.86 4.13
N VAL A 380 -9.59 -14.99 5.08
CA VAL A 380 -9.39 -13.56 4.79
C VAL A 380 -8.07 -13.33 4.04
N VAL A 381 -6.94 -13.79 4.58
CA VAL A 381 -5.63 -13.60 3.92
C VAL A 381 -5.62 -14.23 2.53
N PHE A 382 -6.12 -15.46 2.43
CA PHE A 382 -6.25 -16.15 1.15
C PHE A 382 -7.11 -15.37 0.16
N SER A 383 -8.30 -14.93 0.57
CA SER A 383 -9.23 -14.22 -0.31
C SER A 383 -8.72 -12.85 -0.74
N GLU A 384 -8.13 -12.07 0.18
CA GLU A 384 -7.53 -10.76 -0.16
C GLU A 384 -6.39 -10.90 -1.17
N THR A 385 -5.56 -11.93 -1.00
CA THR A 385 -4.50 -12.24 -1.97
C THR A 385 -5.08 -12.65 -3.32
N ARG A 386 -6.08 -13.54 -3.35
CA ARG A 386 -6.75 -13.96 -4.59
C ARG A 386 -7.40 -12.79 -5.32
N ARG A 387 -8.13 -11.94 -4.59
CA ARG A 387 -8.76 -10.74 -5.18
C ARG A 387 -7.73 -9.84 -5.88
N ALA A 388 -6.57 -9.63 -5.24
CA ALA A 388 -5.50 -8.84 -5.85
C ALA A 388 -4.95 -9.50 -7.13
N LEU A 389 -4.70 -10.81 -7.09
CA LEU A 389 -4.17 -11.55 -8.24
C LEU A 389 -5.18 -11.63 -9.39
N ASP A 390 -6.44 -11.87 -9.08
CA ASP A 390 -7.52 -12.00 -10.09
C ASP A 390 -7.80 -10.65 -10.77
N ALA A 391 -7.82 -9.55 -10.01
CA ALA A 391 -8.03 -8.22 -10.57
C ALA A 391 -6.90 -7.78 -11.51
N VAL A 392 -5.66 -8.17 -11.22
CA VAL A 392 -4.48 -7.81 -12.03
C VAL A 392 -4.26 -8.77 -13.19
N GLY A 393 -4.63 -10.04 -13.04
CA GLY A 393 -4.48 -11.09 -14.06
C GLY A 393 -3.05 -11.56 -14.31
N ASP A 394 -2.04 -10.87 -13.81
CA ASP A 394 -0.62 -11.26 -13.89
C ASP A 394 0.02 -11.30 -12.49
N PRO A 395 0.29 -12.50 -11.95
CA PRO A 395 0.88 -12.64 -10.62
C PRO A 395 2.32 -12.08 -10.52
N ASN A 396 2.97 -11.79 -11.65
CA ASN A 396 4.27 -11.14 -11.63
C ASN A 396 4.18 -9.61 -11.41
N LYS A 397 3.02 -9.03 -11.55
CA LYS A 397 2.77 -7.61 -11.24
C LYS A 397 2.36 -7.38 -9.80
N VAL A 398 1.97 -8.40 -9.05
CA VAL A 398 1.50 -8.30 -7.66
C VAL A 398 2.63 -8.69 -6.72
N ILE A 399 3.04 -7.76 -5.87
CA ILE A 399 4.08 -7.95 -4.85
C ILE A 399 3.50 -7.50 -3.52
N ALA A 400 2.99 -8.41 -2.69
CA ALA A 400 2.35 -8.03 -1.44
C ALA A 400 3.31 -7.27 -0.52
N TRP A 401 2.87 -6.14 0.02
CA TRP A 401 3.62 -5.35 0.98
C TRP A 401 3.25 -5.79 2.39
N VAL A 402 4.10 -6.59 3.00
CA VAL A 402 3.87 -7.22 4.31
C VAL A 402 4.67 -6.52 5.39
N SER A 403 4.05 -6.19 6.52
CA SER A 403 4.70 -5.55 7.67
C SER A 403 4.39 -6.29 8.97
N THR A 404 5.21 -6.07 9.98
CA THR A 404 4.99 -6.59 11.34
C THR A 404 4.05 -5.72 12.17
N GLY A 405 3.71 -4.52 11.72
CA GLY A 405 2.83 -3.59 12.44
C GLY A 405 3.46 -2.89 13.64
N ARG A 406 4.80 -2.85 13.73
CA ARG A 406 5.49 -2.23 14.87
C ARG A 406 5.63 -0.72 14.74
N ASN A 407 5.81 -0.21 13.54
CA ASN A 407 6.08 1.21 13.28
C ASN A 407 5.64 1.59 11.85
N PRO A 408 5.25 2.81 11.57
CA PRO A 408 5.18 4.00 12.44
C PRO A 408 3.90 4.04 13.27
N HIS A 409 3.12 3.03 13.22
CA HIS A 409 1.75 2.97 13.67
C HIS A 409 1.70 2.15 14.96
N ALA A 410 1.28 2.75 16.05
CA ALA A 410 1.22 2.15 17.37
C ALA A 410 0.28 0.92 17.40
N GLY A 411 0.69 -0.15 16.77
CA GLY A 411 0.02 -1.44 16.79
C GLY A 411 0.82 -2.47 17.57
N ASP A 412 0.18 -3.52 18.01
CA ASP A 412 0.89 -4.67 18.56
C ASP A 412 1.70 -5.35 17.46
N PRO A 413 2.93 -5.77 17.73
CA PRO A 413 3.73 -6.46 16.75
C PRO A 413 3.05 -7.77 16.35
N MET A 414 3.08 -8.08 15.04
CA MET A 414 2.62 -9.37 14.55
C MET A 414 3.59 -10.46 15.02
N PRO A 415 3.11 -11.50 15.69
CA PRO A 415 3.95 -12.65 16.01
C PRO A 415 4.54 -13.31 14.77
N ALA A 416 5.76 -13.85 14.87
CA ALA A 416 6.43 -14.48 13.74
C ALA A 416 5.64 -15.70 13.18
N HIS A 417 4.90 -16.42 14.03
CA HIS A 417 4.05 -17.52 13.55
C HIS A 417 2.87 -17.01 12.70
N ASP A 418 2.32 -15.83 13.00
CA ASP A 418 1.28 -15.22 12.16
C ASP A 418 1.86 -14.78 10.83
N LEU A 419 3.07 -14.22 10.82
CA LEU A 419 3.80 -13.94 9.58
C LEU A 419 3.97 -15.21 8.73
N HIS A 420 4.34 -16.33 9.34
CA HIS A 420 4.45 -17.62 8.66
C HIS A 420 3.13 -18.01 8.00
N ARG A 421 2.01 -17.89 8.72
CA ARG A 421 0.67 -18.25 8.22
C ARG A 421 0.21 -17.31 7.12
N ILE A 422 0.42 -16.00 7.26
CA ILE A 422 0.10 -15.02 6.23
C ILE A 422 0.85 -15.34 4.94
N LEU A 423 2.16 -15.57 5.00
CA LEU A 423 2.96 -15.86 3.82
C LEU A 423 2.57 -17.21 3.20
N THR A 424 2.29 -18.22 4.01
CA THR A 424 1.86 -19.55 3.55
C THR A 424 0.51 -19.47 2.83
N GLU A 425 -0.48 -18.78 3.40
CA GLU A 425 -1.81 -18.65 2.79
C GLU A 425 -1.78 -17.75 1.54
N SER A 426 -0.98 -16.68 1.56
CA SER A 426 -0.76 -15.86 0.37
C SER A 426 -0.08 -16.66 -0.76
N HIS A 427 0.90 -17.50 -0.44
CA HIS A 427 1.53 -18.40 -1.41
C HIS A 427 0.53 -19.43 -1.95
N ARG A 428 -0.27 -20.05 -1.08
CA ARG A 428 -1.34 -20.97 -1.47
C ARG A 428 -2.37 -20.31 -2.40
N ALA A 429 -2.64 -19.01 -2.19
CA ALA A 429 -3.48 -18.22 -3.09
C ALA A 429 -2.81 -17.91 -4.45
N GLY A 430 -1.52 -18.18 -4.64
CA GLY A 430 -0.79 -17.97 -5.88
C GLY A 430 0.17 -16.77 -5.89
N LEU A 431 0.38 -16.10 -4.74
CA LEU A 431 1.37 -15.04 -4.63
C LEU A 431 2.77 -15.60 -4.91
N LYS A 432 3.56 -14.87 -5.69
CA LYS A 432 4.94 -15.25 -6.03
C LYS A 432 5.99 -14.40 -5.31
N ARG A 433 5.67 -13.16 -5.00
CA ARG A 433 6.61 -12.17 -4.46
C ARG A 433 5.96 -11.33 -3.37
N PHE A 434 6.77 -10.90 -2.41
CA PHE A 434 6.35 -9.93 -1.41
C PHE A 434 7.51 -9.00 -1.03
N VAL A 435 7.20 -7.81 -0.57
CA VAL A 435 8.13 -6.91 0.13
C VAL A 435 7.88 -7.04 1.61
N PHE A 436 8.91 -7.33 2.38
CA PHE A 436 8.84 -7.24 3.82
C PHE A 436 9.22 -5.84 4.29
N HIS A 437 8.32 -5.20 5.02
CA HIS A 437 8.51 -3.89 5.63
C HIS A 437 8.82 -4.08 7.12
N PRO A 438 10.09 -3.96 7.52
CA PRO A 438 10.52 -4.30 8.89
C PRO A 438 10.14 -3.26 9.95
N ASP A 439 9.47 -2.18 9.60
CA ASP A 439 9.12 -1.04 10.46
C ASP A 439 10.32 -0.40 11.18
N VAL A 440 10.97 -1.12 12.09
CA VAL A 440 12.17 -0.66 12.83
C VAL A 440 13.38 -1.49 12.42
N ASN A 441 13.25 -2.79 12.59
CA ASN A 441 14.24 -3.77 12.18
C ASN A 441 13.56 -5.12 11.89
N LEU A 442 14.30 -5.99 11.23
CA LEU A 442 13.88 -7.37 11.01
C LEU A 442 14.33 -8.20 12.22
N GLY A 443 13.38 -8.73 12.96
CA GLY A 443 13.65 -9.61 14.11
C GLY A 443 14.14 -10.99 13.68
N ALA A 444 14.84 -11.67 14.58
CA ALA A 444 15.37 -13.02 14.32
C ALA A 444 14.26 -14.04 14.01
N ALA A 445 13.14 -13.93 14.69
CA ALA A 445 12.01 -14.83 14.49
C ALA A 445 11.36 -14.62 13.10
N GLU A 446 11.17 -13.36 12.68
CA GLU A 446 10.67 -13.03 11.35
C GLU A 446 11.65 -13.46 10.25
N TRP A 447 12.96 -13.25 10.47
CA TRP A 447 13.97 -13.69 9.51
C TRP A 447 14.03 -15.21 9.38
N SER A 448 13.88 -15.94 10.49
CA SER A 448 13.78 -17.41 10.45
C SER A 448 12.58 -17.87 9.62
N VAL A 449 11.43 -17.20 9.72
CA VAL A 449 10.25 -17.49 8.91
C VAL A 449 10.54 -17.21 7.42
N ILE A 450 11.03 -16.02 7.10
CA ILE A 450 11.27 -15.63 5.71
C ILE A 450 12.30 -16.55 5.05
N SER A 451 13.45 -16.74 5.68
CA SER A 451 14.51 -17.60 5.13
C SER A 451 14.08 -19.06 5.01
N GLY A 452 13.29 -19.54 5.97
CA GLY A 452 12.75 -20.90 5.94
C GLY A 452 11.78 -21.17 4.80
N LEU A 453 10.90 -20.20 4.49
CA LEU A 453 9.93 -20.31 3.41
C LEU A 453 10.55 -20.04 2.02
N CYS A 454 11.53 -19.14 1.93
CA CYS A 454 11.96 -18.56 0.66
C CYS A 454 13.34 -19.04 0.18
N GLY A 455 14.23 -19.38 1.10
CA GLY A 455 15.63 -19.69 0.78
C GLY A 455 16.22 -20.84 1.55
N LYS A 456 17.42 -20.63 2.04
CA LYS A 456 18.13 -21.51 2.97
C LYS A 456 17.72 -21.11 4.39
N PRO A 457 17.12 -22.02 5.17
CA PRO A 457 16.70 -21.72 6.53
C PRO A 457 17.88 -21.23 7.38
N TRP A 458 17.69 -20.11 8.06
CA TRP A 458 18.68 -19.55 8.98
C TRP A 458 18.68 -20.38 10.26
N LYS A 459 19.82 -21.01 10.58
CA LYS A 459 19.92 -21.98 11.69
C LYS A 459 20.80 -21.50 12.84
N GLU A 460 21.51 -20.41 12.67
CA GLU A 460 22.55 -19.95 13.60
C GLU A 460 22.20 -18.59 14.19
N ASP A 461 22.99 -18.17 15.18
CA ASP A 461 22.91 -16.84 15.76
C ASP A 461 22.75 -15.80 14.62
N PRO A 462 21.67 -15.01 14.60
CA PRO A 462 21.27 -14.20 13.47
C PRO A 462 22.18 -13.00 13.18
N LYS A 463 23.43 -13.04 13.58
CA LYS A 463 24.39 -11.99 13.25
C LYS A 463 24.60 -11.89 11.75
N GLY A 464 24.45 -10.68 11.24
CA GLY A 464 24.75 -10.37 9.84
C GLY A 464 23.56 -10.29 8.90
N TYR A 465 22.39 -10.79 9.24
CA TYR A 465 21.18 -10.64 8.41
C TYR A 465 20.53 -9.25 8.52
N TRP A 466 20.96 -8.45 9.45
CA TRP A 466 20.52 -7.08 9.68
C TRP A 466 21.69 -6.22 10.15
N PRO A 467 21.74 -4.91 9.83
CA PRO A 467 22.82 -4.04 10.28
C PRO A 467 22.94 -4.03 11.82
N PRO A 468 24.17 -4.09 12.38
CA PRO A 468 24.37 -3.91 13.81
C PRO A 468 23.94 -2.50 14.24
N ASP A 469 23.77 -2.32 15.52
CA ASP A 469 23.45 -1.01 16.17
C ASP A 469 22.10 -0.39 15.73
N THR A 470 21.29 -1.12 15.00
CA THR A 470 19.90 -0.72 14.73
C THR A 470 19.10 -0.77 16.03
N PRO A 471 18.32 0.26 16.36
CA PRO A 471 17.48 0.27 17.55
C PRO A 471 16.62 -0.99 17.64
N LYS A 472 16.59 -1.60 18.82
CA LYS A 472 15.74 -2.77 19.06
C LYS A 472 14.27 -2.34 19.10
N PRO A 473 13.35 -3.16 18.62
CA PRO A 473 11.92 -2.87 18.67
C PRO A 473 11.41 -2.55 20.07
N ASP A 474 11.94 -3.24 21.09
CA ASP A 474 11.53 -3.10 22.49
C ASP A 474 11.92 -1.77 23.11
N THR A 475 12.90 -1.06 22.54
CA THR A 475 13.35 0.26 23.00
C THR A 475 12.61 1.39 22.30
N TRP A 476 11.81 1.06 21.30
CA TRP A 476 11.06 2.04 20.55
C TRP A 476 9.72 2.34 21.24
N ASN A 477 9.64 3.51 21.86
CA ASN A 477 8.42 4.01 22.52
C ASN A 477 7.41 4.55 21.52
N GLY A 478 7.13 3.84 20.43
CA GLY A 478 6.27 4.18 19.33
C GLY A 478 5.71 5.59 19.47
N GLY A 479 6.28 6.57 18.79
CA GLY A 479 5.94 7.95 18.99
C GLY A 479 4.44 8.14 19.02
N ARG A 480 3.88 8.24 20.23
CA ARG A 480 2.50 8.67 20.38
C ARG A 480 2.48 10.07 19.78
N ARG A 481 1.79 10.22 18.67
CA ARG A 481 1.42 11.57 18.27
C ARG A 481 0.73 12.19 19.48
N PRO A 482 1.12 13.38 19.93
CA PRO A 482 0.27 14.12 20.83
C PRO A 482 -1.11 14.24 20.14
N ASN A 483 -2.14 13.90 20.89
CA ASN A 483 -3.52 14.00 20.45
C ASN A 483 -3.81 15.37 19.87
#